data_12f4239259d3f05ab2ea91c3ecd97782
#
_entry.id   12f4239259d3f05ab2ea91c3ecd97782
#
_cell.length_a   1.000
_cell.length_b   1.000
_cell.length_c   1.000
_cell.angle_alpha   90.00
_cell.angle_beta   90.00
_cell.angle_gamma   90.00
#
_symmetry.space_group_name_H-M   'P 1'
#
loop_
_entity.id
_entity.type
_entity.pdbx_description
1 polymer ?
#
loop_
_entity_poly.entity_id
_entity_poly.type
_entity_poly.pdbx_seq_one_letter_code
_entity_poly.pdbx_strand_id
1 'polypeptide(L)'
;MIDMHAHWRPAELADALRARTKEPRIVRNQDGVEVLKALRMGEEPLATAFDDVEFHLGRMDRQGVEMSVLSLLGSFCWIEAQPLDVSVPLCRTVNDRLSAICQEHPGRFAAYAALPLTDISAAAAELERALGLPGVVGAQLPGNAFLTRKDAEAMRPVLDVANRHHAALFIHHGPRPGDAYPKVSGDTDNARRRNGTLDMQASLSSVMVTLCLTDYLASYPNAMIQIHNLGGNIPYEVERMDHRCLLDTPNEELPSSRFRKARVYVDCNSFGARAIEAGVSLYGADRIVCGTDGTEFGCDWTRKALADARIGDEAREQILHGNAAAMLARVGTAARRAHAAA
;
A
#
# COMPACT_ATOMS: atom_id res chain seq x y z
N MET A 1 8.50 -0.94 -16.78
CA MET A 1 8.40 -0.83 -15.31
C MET A 1 6.98 -1.17 -14.89
N ILE A 2 6.82 -1.96 -13.82
CA ILE A 2 5.52 -2.20 -13.17
C ILE A 2 5.50 -1.41 -11.86
N ASP A 3 4.51 -0.52 -11.73
CA ASP A 3 4.32 0.34 -10.57
C ASP A 3 3.36 -0.33 -9.58
N MET A 4 3.89 -0.82 -8.46
CA MET A 4 3.14 -1.54 -7.43
C MET A 4 2.55 -0.61 -6.35
N HIS A 5 2.75 0.70 -6.49
CA HIS A 5 2.26 1.69 -5.56
C HIS A 5 1.76 2.92 -6.33
N ALA A 6 0.52 2.89 -6.73
CA ALA A 6 -0.17 4.01 -7.36
C ALA A 6 -1.56 4.20 -6.74
N HIS A 7 -2.04 5.43 -6.75
CA HIS A 7 -3.34 5.79 -6.19
C HIS A 7 -4.30 6.29 -7.25
N TRP A 8 -5.57 6.00 -7.03
CA TRP A 8 -6.63 6.50 -7.87
C TRP A 8 -7.94 6.66 -7.09
N ARG A 9 -8.77 7.62 -7.50
CA ARG A 9 -10.09 7.85 -6.92
C ARG A 9 -11.13 7.82 -8.04
N PRO A 10 -12.05 6.83 -8.05
CA PRO A 10 -13.12 6.75 -9.04
C PRO A 10 -14.00 8.00 -9.06
N ALA A 11 -14.41 8.45 -10.24
CA ALA A 11 -15.37 9.54 -10.41
C ALA A 11 -16.70 9.21 -9.71
N GLU A 12 -17.13 7.97 -9.76
CA GLU A 12 -18.34 7.46 -9.10
C GLU A 12 -18.29 7.62 -7.58
N LEU A 13 -17.11 7.48 -6.97
CA LEU A 13 -16.92 7.79 -5.56
C LEU A 13 -17.10 9.29 -5.31
N ALA A 14 -16.52 10.15 -6.16
CA ALA A 14 -16.69 11.59 -6.04
C ALA A 14 -18.17 12.00 -6.12
N ASP A 15 -18.94 11.40 -7.04
CA ASP A 15 -20.39 11.63 -7.18
C ASP A 15 -21.16 11.17 -5.93
N ALA A 16 -20.84 9.98 -5.42
CA ALA A 16 -21.43 9.51 -4.18
C ALA A 16 -21.14 10.46 -2.99
N LEU A 17 -19.91 11.00 -2.92
CA LEU A 17 -19.51 11.93 -1.87
C LEU A 17 -20.17 13.32 -2.03
N ARG A 18 -20.46 13.80 -3.25
CA ARG A 18 -21.23 15.03 -3.50
C ARG A 18 -22.67 14.91 -3.03
N ALA A 19 -23.26 13.73 -3.12
CA ALA A 19 -24.64 13.48 -2.66
C ALA A 19 -24.78 13.40 -1.13
N ARG A 20 -23.68 13.33 -0.37
CA ARG A 20 -23.69 13.15 1.07
C ARG A 20 -23.90 14.48 1.82
N THR A 21 -24.64 14.41 2.93
CA THR A 21 -24.85 15.53 3.88
C THR A 21 -23.88 15.49 5.07
N LYS A 22 -23.29 14.32 5.37
CA LYS A 22 -22.32 14.12 6.44
C LYS A 22 -20.96 13.74 5.84
N GLU A 23 -19.88 14.10 6.54
CA GLU A 23 -18.51 13.73 6.17
C GLU A 23 -18.29 12.20 6.17
N PRO A 24 -17.44 11.67 5.27
CA PRO A 24 -16.76 12.38 4.19
C PRO A 24 -17.73 12.84 3.09
N ARG A 25 -17.53 14.03 2.57
CA ARG A 25 -18.36 14.62 1.49
C ARG A 25 -17.56 15.61 0.64
N ILE A 26 -17.99 15.84 -0.58
CA ILE A 26 -17.45 16.89 -1.43
C ILE A 26 -18.41 18.09 -1.41
N VAL A 27 -17.86 19.27 -1.23
CA VAL A 27 -18.59 20.54 -1.24
C VAL A 27 -17.80 21.60 -1.98
N ARG A 28 -18.47 22.69 -2.42
CA ARG A 28 -17.79 23.88 -2.89
C ARG A 28 -17.44 24.79 -1.71
N ASN A 29 -16.18 25.21 -1.63
CA ASN A 29 -15.73 26.19 -0.66
C ASN A 29 -16.19 27.63 -1.02
N GLN A 30 -15.77 28.63 -0.25
CA GLN A 30 -16.12 30.04 -0.49
C GLN A 30 -15.61 30.56 -1.84
N ASP A 31 -14.53 29.99 -2.37
CA ASP A 31 -13.93 30.35 -3.66
C ASP A 31 -14.56 29.57 -4.83
N GLY A 32 -15.60 28.78 -4.59
CA GLY A 32 -16.26 27.95 -5.59
C GLY A 32 -15.51 26.69 -6.00
N VAL A 33 -14.39 26.37 -5.32
CA VAL A 33 -13.56 25.19 -5.59
C VAL A 33 -14.14 23.98 -4.86
N GLU A 34 -14.22 22.84 -5.53
CA GLU A 34 -14.59 21.57 -4.89
C GLU A 34 -13.49 21.11 -3.93
N VAL A 35 -13.90 20.81 -2.71
CA VAL A 35 -13.03 20.31 -1.64
C VAL A 35 -13.64 19.06 -1.02
N LEU A 36 -12.78 18.10 -0.70
CA LEU A 36 -13.13 16.95 0.12
C LEU A 36 -13.10 17.38 1.59
N LYS A 37 -14.22 17.19 2.30
CA LYS A 37 -14.30 17.31 3.76
C LYS A 37 -14.32 15.90 4.36
N ALA A 38 -13.30 15.57 5.13
CA ALA A 38 -13.23 14.35 5.89
C ALA A 38 -12.80 14.64 7.32
N LEU A 39 -13.48 14.02 8.29
CA LEU A 39 -13.39 14.32 9.73
C LEU A 39 -11.97 14.47 10.29
N ARG A 40 -10.99 13.78 9.71
CA ARG A 40 -9.61 13.78 10.19
C ARG A 40 -8.63 14.56 9.31
N MET A 41 -9.00 14.79 8.05
CA MET A 41 -8.14 15.47 7.08
C MET A 41 -8.46 16.96 6.96
N GLY A 42 -9.67 17.38 7.40
CA GLY A 42 -10.14 18.74 7.21
C GLY A 42 -10.67 18.97 5.80
N GLU A 43 -10.34 20.12 5.20
CA GLU A 43 -10.71 20.46 3.82
C GLU A 43 -9.48 20.30 2.92
N GLU A 44 -9.59 19.46 1.91
CA GLU A 44 -8.53 19.25 0.91
C GLU A 44 -9.08 19.51 -0.49
N PRO A 45 -8.37 20.30 -1.33
CA PRO A 45 -8.72 20.45 -2.75
C PRO A 45 -8.75 19.08 -3.44
N LEU A 46 -9.72 18.87 -4.32
CA LEU A 46 -9.75 17.67 -5.14
C LEU A 46 -8.60 17.69 -6.15
N ALA A 47 -7.71 16.73 -6.02
CA ALA A 47 -6.67 16.50 -7.02
C ALA A 47 -7.28 15.71 -8.19
N THR A 48 -7.85 16.41 -9.18
CA THR A 48 -8.58 15.83 -10.31
C THR A 48 -7.73 14.89 -11.17
N ALA A 49 -6.41 15.05 -11.16
CA ALA A 49 -5.48 14.14 -11.85
C ALA A 49 -5.60 12.67 -11.38
N PHE A 50 -6.06 12.43 -10.14
CA PHE A 50 -6.29 11.08 -9.65
C PHE A 50 -7.64 10.48 -10.05
N ASP A 51 -8.51 11.24 -10.74
CA ASP A 51 -9.83 10.80 -11.17
C ASP A 51 -9.88 10.50 -12.69
N ASP A 52 -8.84 10.90 -13.43
CA ASP A 52 -8.80 10.85 -14.90
C ASP A 52 -7.92 9.67 -15.36
N VAL A 53 -8.56 8.64 -15.92
CA VAL A 53 -7.89 7.43 -16.42
C VAL A 53 -7.01 7.76 -17.65
N GLU A 54 -7.47 8.61 -18.55
CA GLU A 54 -6.71 8.99 -19.74
C GLU A 54 -5.45 9.79 -19.36
N PHE A 55 -5.56 10.64 -18.35
CA PHE A 55 -4.40 11.33 -17.79
C PHE A 55 -3.38 10.33 -17.24
N HIS A 56 -3.84 9.30 -16.48
CA HIS A 56 -2.97 8.25 -15.98
C HIS A 56 -2.29 7.46 -17.10
N LEU A 57 -3.05 7.03 -18.11
CA LEU A 57 -2.50 6.30 -19.26
C LEU A 57 -1.47 7.13 -20.00
N GLY A 58 -1.78 8.40 -20.30
CA GLY A 58 -0.85 9.31 -20.97
C GLY A 58 0.43 9.54 -20.16
N ARG A 59 0.34 9.62 -18.82
CA ARG A 59 1.50 9.69 -17.92
C ARG A 59 2.32 8.39 -17.98
N MET A 60 1.67 7.24 -17.85
CA MET A 60 2.32 5.94 -17.92
C MET A 60 3.09 5.75 -19.23
N ASP A 61 2.49 6.16 -20.35
CA ASP A 61 3.13 6.08 -21.67
C ASP A 61 4.38 6.96 -21.77
N ARG A 62 4.26 8.22 -21.34
CA ARG A 62 5.42 9.15 -21.33
C ARG A 62 6.56 8.65 -20.45
N GLN A 63 6.24 7.99 -19.35
CA GLN A 63 7.20 7.54 -18.35
C GLN A 63 7.61 6.06 -18.49
N GLY A 64 7.10 5.37 -19.52
CA GLY A 64 7.42 3.95 -19.75
C GLY A 64 6.97 3.04 -18.59
N VAL A 65 5.83 3.35 -17.97
CA VAL A 65 5.15 2.49 -17.01
C VAL A 65 4.24 1.56 -17.79
N GLU A 66 4.54 0.28 -17.77
CA GLU A 66 3.78 -0.76 -18.46
C GLU A 66 2.43 -1.01 -17.76
N MET A 67 2.47 -1.18 -16.45
CA MET A 67 1.32 -1.47 -15.61
C MET A 67 1.42 -0.71 -14.29
N SER A 68 0.29 -0.23 -13.77
CA SER A 68 0.15 0.30 -12.42
C SER A 68 -0.86 -0.50 -11.61
N VAL A 69 -0.52 -0.82 -10.35
CA VAL A 69 -1.45 -1.42 -9.40
C VAL A 69 -2.09 -0.29 -8.59
N LEU A 70 -3.36 -0.04 -8.86
CA LEU A 70 -4.11 1.08 -8.29
C LEU A 70 -4.69 0.74 -6.93
N SER A 71 -4.62 1.66 -5.99
CA SER A 71 -5.33 1.62 -4.72
C SER A 71 -6.10 2.91 -4.49
N LEU A 72 -7.08 2.90 -3.58
CA LEU A 72 -7.82 4.10 -3.25
C LEU A 72 -6.87 5.18 -2.70
N LEU A 73 -6.98 6.39 -3.25
CA LEU A 73 -6.30 7.55 -2.71
C LEU A 73 -6.88 7.93 -1.34
N GLY A 74 -6.03 8.02 -0.33
CA GLY A 74 -6.40 8.41 1.03
C GLY A 74 -5.65 7.63 2.10
N SER A 75 -5.84 8.05 3.35
CA SER A 75 -5.10 7.55 4.52
C SER A 75 -5.96 6.67 5.44
N PHE A 76 -6.94 5.96 4.95
CA PHE A 76 -7.85 5.08 5.71
C PHE A 76 -8.76 5.79 6.73
N CYS A 77 -8.80 7.11 6.72
CA CYS A 77 -9.58 7.89 7.67
C CYS A 77 -10.89 8.44 7.10
N TRP A 78 -11.32 7.99 5.93
CA TRP A 78 -12.52 8.48 5.26
C TRP A 78 -13.54 7.37 4.99
N ILE A 79 -13.64 6.76 3.78
CA ILE A 79 -14.73 5.81 3.50
C ILE A 79 -14.57 4.48 4.26
N GLU A 80 -13.35 3.99 4.44
CA GLU A 80 -13.06 2.72 5.13
C GLU A 80 -13.36 2.79 6.64
N ALA A 81 -13.33 4.01 7.22
CA ALA A 81 -13.55 4.24 8.64
C ALA A 81 -14.99 4.65 9.00
N GLN A 82 -15.91 4.58 8.03
CA GLN A 82 -17.32 4.90 8.26
C GLN A 82 -18.09 3.70 8.86
N PRO A 83 -19.26 3.92 9.47
CA PRO A 83 -20.18 2.84 9.83
C PRO A 83 -20.49 1.94 8.64
N LEU A 84 -20.78 0.66 8.88
CA LEU A 84 -20.88 -0.36 7.82
C LEU A 84 -21.95 -0.05 6.76
N ASP A 85 -23.07 0.55 7.15
CA ASP A 85 -24.13 0.99 6.23
C ASP A 85 -23.66 2.07 5.23
N VAL A 86 -22.53 2.72 5.50
CA VAL A 86 -21.88 3.71 4.64
C VAL A 86 -20.63 3.12 3.98
N SER A 87 -19.74 2.49 4.75
CA SER A 87 -18.44 2.04 4.24
C SER A 87 -18.57 0.90 3.25
N VAL A 88 -19.45 -0.08 3.49
CA VAL A 88 -19.61 -1.23 2.60
C VAL A 88 -20.04 -0.80 1.19
N PRO A 89 -21.12 -0.02 0.97
CA PRO A 89 -21.49 0.40 -0.38
C PRO A 89 -20.42 1.29 -1.04
N LEU A 90 -19.75 2.18 -0.31
CA LEU A 90 -18.71 3.02 -0.89
C LEU A 90 -17.46 2.22 -1.29
N CYS A 91 -17.00 1.29 -0.45
CA CYS A 91 -15.89 0.40 -0.81
C CYS A 91 -16.22 -0.46 -2.03
N ARG A 92 -17.46 -0.99 -2.11
CA ARG A 92 -17.92 -1.73 -3.30
C ARG A 92 -17.92 -0.89 -4.57
N THR A 93 -18.43 0.34 -4.51
CA THR A 93 -18.38 1.28 -5.64
C THR A 93 -16.95 1.46 -6.13
N VAL A 94 -15.98 1.64 -5.23
CA VAL A 94 -14.57 1.78 -5.58
C VAL A 94 -14.04 0.49 -6.22
N ASN A 95 -14.26 -0.66 -5.60
CA ASN A 95 -13.71 -1.94 -6.04
C ASN A 95 -14.30 -2.37 -7.39
N ASP A 96 -15.60 -2.18 -7.60
CA ASP A 96 -16.28 -2.51 -8.85
C ASP A 96 -15.77 -1.62 -10.00
N ARG A 97 -15.54 -0.32 -9.74
CA ARG A 97 -14.99 0.58 -10.75
C ARG A 97 -13.51 0.33 -11.04
N LEU A 98 -12.70 0.03 -10.02
CA LEU A 98 -11.31 -0.39 -10.22
C LEU A 98 -11.22 -1.65 -11.10
N SER A 99 -12.10 -2.63 -10.86
CA SER A 99 -12.20 -3.82 -11.71
C SER A 99 -12.61 -3.48 -13.15
N ALA A 100 -13.59 -2.60 -13.33
CA ALA A 100 -14.04 -2.18 -14.66
C ALA A 100 -12.88 -1.55 -15.45
N ILE A 101 -12.08 -0.67 -14.84
CA ILE A 101 -10.90 -0.05 -15.47
C ILE A 101 -9.86 -1.10 -15.85
N CYS A 102 -9.61 -2.10 -15.01
CA CYS A 102 -8.71 -3.18 -15.36
C CYS A 102 -9.18 -3.96 -16.59
N GLN A 103 -10.50 -4.08 -16.81
CA GLN A 103 -11.08 -4.74 -17.98
C GLN A 103 -11.09 -3.82 -19.22
N GLU A 104 -11.35 -2.52 -19.04
CA GLU A 104 -11.33 -1.51 -20.11
C GLU A 104 -9.91 -1.34 -20.69
N HIS A 105 -8.87 -1.52 -19.86
CA HIS A 105 -7.46 -1.33 -20.23
C HIS A 105 -6.61 -2.56 -19.85
N PRO A 106 -6.82 -3.72 -20.50
CA PRO A 106 -6.17 -4.96 -20.12
C PRO A 106 -4.65 -4.86 -20.20
N GLY A 107 -3.96 -5.32 -19.15
CA GLY A 107 -2.50 -5.27 -19.04
C GLY A 107 -1.94 -3.92 -18.60
N ARG A 108 -2.77 -2.88 -18.46
CA ARG A 108 -2.31 -1.56 -18.01
C ARG A 108 -2.57 -1.33 -16.52
N PHE A 109 -3.61 -1.93 -15.97
CA PHE A 109 -3.98 -1.79 -14.56
C PHE A 109 -4.25 -3.13 -13.89
N ALA A 110 -3.91 -3.17 -12.61
CA ALA A 110 -4.41 -4.10 -11.62
C ALA A 110 -4.84 -3.28 -10.39
N ALA A 111 -5.51 -3.89 -9.39
CA ALA A 111 -6.08 -3.13 -8.30
C ALA A 111 -5.94 -3.82 -6.93
N TYR A 112 -5.71 -3.00 -5.91
CA TYR A 112 -5.91 -3.32 -4.50
C TYR A 112 -7.28 -2.83 -4.06
N ALA A 113 -8.09 -3.71 -3.49
CA ALA A 113 -9.41 -3.38 -2.99
C ALA A 113 -9.36 -2.45 -1.76
N ALA A 114 -10.32 -1.54 -1.67
CA ALA A 114 -10.65 -0.81 -0.44
C ALA A 114 -11.58 -1.67 0.43
N LEU A 115 -11.38 -1.66 1.75
CA LEU A 115 -12.11 -2.53 2.67
C LEU A 115 -12.83 -1.71 3.77
N PRO A 116 -14.04 -2.14 4.24
CA PRO A 116 -14.75 -1.51 5.34
C PRO A 116 -14.12 -1.87 6.68
N LEU A 117 -13.09 -1.12 7.11
CA LEU A 117 -12.19 -1.47 8.20
C LEU A 117 -12.76 -1.26 9.62
N THR A 118 -13.97 -0.74 9.77
CA THR A 118 -14.65 -0.63 11.08
C THR A 118 -15.11 -1.97 11.62
N ASP A 119 -15.24 -2.98 10.75
CA ASP A 119 -15.52 -4.37 11.11
C ASP A 119 -14.65 -5.29 10.26
N ILE A 120 -13.76 -6.02 10.90
CA ILE A 120 -12.78 -6.87 10.19
C ILE A 120 -13.45 -8.09 9.52
N SER A 121 -14.57 -8.57 10.03
CA SER A 121 -15.32 -9.65 9.37
C SER A 121 -15.97 -9.14 8.07
N ALA A 122 -16.51 -7.92 8.08
CA ALA A 122 -17.02 -7.27 6.87
C ALA A 122 -15.89 -6.95 5.88
N ALA A 123 -14.71 -6.54 6.37
CA ALA A 123 -13.51 -6.33 5.55
C ALA A 123 -13.06 -7.63 4.86
N ALA A 124 -13.03 -8.75 5.60
CA ALA A 124 -12.71 -10.06 5.05
C ALA A 124 -13.73 -10.52 4.00
N ALA A 125 -15.03 -10.32 4.27
CA ALA A 125 -16.10 -10.66 3.31
C ALA A 125 -16.01 -9.81 2.03
N GLU A 126 -15.68 -8.53 2.14
CA GLU A 126 -15.49 -7.67 0.96
C GLU A 126 -14.20 -8.04 0.19
N LEU A 127 -13.12 -8.41 0.87
CA LEU A 127 -11.92 -8.92 0.20
C LEU A 127 -12.22 -10.21 -0.59
N GLU A 128 -12.95 -11.16 0.02
CA GLU A 128 -13.37 -12.40 -0.65
C GLU A 128 -14.18 -12.10 -1.93
N ARG A 129 -15.15 -11.17 -1.85
CA ARG A 129 -15.93 -10.71 -2.99
C ARG A 129 -15.06 -10.05 -4.06
N ALA A 130 -14.21 -9.13 -3.65
CA ALA A 130 -13.40 -8.31 -4.55
C ALA A 130 -12.36 -9.14 -5.32
N LEU A 131 -11.79 -10.18 -4.71
CA LEU A 131 -10.86 -11.10 -5.37
C LEU A 131 -11.54 -11.94 -6.47
N GLY A 132 -12.87 -12.02 -6.50
CA GLY A 132 -13.65 -12.56 -7.62
C GLY A 132 -13.79 -11.59 -8.80
N LEU A 133 -13.44 -10.32 -8.65
CA LEU A 133 -13.52 -9.32 -9.70
C LEU A 133 -12.26 -9.33 -10.57
N PRO A 134 -12.40 -9.19 -11.91
CA PRO A 134 -11.25 -9.12 -12.81
C PRO A 134 -10.27 -8.00 -12.46
N GLY A 135 -8.98 -8.29 -12.46
CA GLY A 135 -7.92 -7.32 -12.21
C GLY A 135 -7.65 -6.97 -10.74
N VAL A 136 -8.52 -7.39 -9.81
CA VAL A 136 -8.26 -7.23 -8.37
C VAL A 136 -7.27 -8.30 -7.91
N VAL A 137 -6.14 -7.86 -7.34
CA VAL A 137 -5.02 -8.73 -6.95
C VAL A 137 -4.84 -8.83 -5.44
N GLY A 138 -5.58 -8.05 -4.66
CA GLY A 138 -5.46 -8.02 -3.22
C GLY A 138 -6.19 -6.82 -2.62
N ALA A 139 -5.68 -6.33 -1.48
CA ALA A 139 -6.23 -5.15 -0.81
C ALA A 139 -5.15 -4.24 -0.22
N GLN A 140 -5.50 -2.97 -0.04
CA GLN A 140 -4.71 -2.01 0.72
C GLN A 140 -5.13 -2.04 2.20
N LEU A 141 -4.15 -2.05 3.12
CA LEU A 141 -4.38 -2.10 4.57
C LEU A 141 -3.60 -1.01 5.30
N PRO A 142 -4.12 -0.49 6.43
CA PRO A 142 -3.42 0.53 7.23
C PRO A 142 -2.26 -0.07 8.02
N GLY A 143 -1.10 0.60 7.98
CA GLY A 143 0.09 0.20 8.73
C GLY A 143 -0.15 0.10 10.23
N ASN A 144 -0.97 0.99 10.81
CA ASN A 144 -1.28 0.96 12.24
C ASN A 144 -2.00 -0.34 12.69
N ALA A 145 -2.56 -1.11 11.76
CA ALA A 145 -3.11 -2.43 12.08
C ALA A 145 -2.02 -3.49 12.40
N PHE A 146 -0.73 -3.16 12.19
CA PHE A 146 0.39 -4.09 12.37
C PHE A 146 1.52 -3.51 13.23
N LEU A 147 1.28 -2.43 13.98
CA LEU A 147 2.31 -1.83 14.85
C LEU A 147 2.80 -2.79 15.91
N THR A 148 1.92 -3.63 16.43
CA THR A 148 2.25 -4.67 17.42
C THR A 148 1.63 -6.01 17.01
N ARG A 149 2.14 -7.10 17.58
CA ARG A 149 1.54 -8.44 17.41
C ARG A 149 0.06 -8.47 17.80
N LYS A 150 -0.31 -7.77 18.88
CA LYS A 150 -1.70 -7.66 19.34
C LYS A 150 -2.59 -6.97 18.32
N ASP A 151 -2.09 -5.91 17.68
CA ASP A 151 -2.84 -5.21 16.62
C ASP A 151 -3.03 -6.13 15.40
N ALA A 152 -1.96 -6.81 14.97
CA ALA A 152 -1.98 -7.73 13.84
C ALA A 152 -2.97 -8.91 14.04
N GLU A 153 -3.14 -9.39 15.27
CA GLU A 153 -4.09 -10.48 15.57
C GLU A 153 -5.53 -10.14 15.15
N ALA A 154 -5.94 -8.87 15.21
CA ALA A 154 -7.26 -8.45 14.76
C ALA A 154 -7.44 -8.62 13.25
N MET A 155 -6.35 -8.60 12.46
CA MET A 155 -6.39 -8.69 10.99
C MET A 155 -6.40 -10.14 10.47
N ARG A 156 -6.38 -11.16 11.34
CA ARG A 156 -6.39 -12.58 10.94
C ARG A 156 -7.46 -12.93 9.91
N PRO A 157 -8.73 -12.50 10.03
CA PRO A 157 -9.75 -12.85 9.03
C PRO A 157 -9.40 -12.38 7.61
N VAL A 158 -8.77 -11.21 7.48
CA VAL A 158 -8.31 -10.67 6.19
C VAL A 158 -7.10 -11.45 5.67
N LEU A 159 -6.15 -11.79 6.55
CA LEU A 159 -4.98 -12.62 6.21
C LEU A 159 -5.39 -14.03 5.76
N ASP A 160 -6.42 -14.62 6.39
CA ASP A 160 -6.96 -15.94 6.02
C ASP A 160 -7.52 -15.93 4.59
N VAL A 161 -8.27 -14.89 4.23
CA VAL A 161 -8.76 -14.70 2.85
C VAL A 161 -7.58 -14.55 1.89
N ALA A 162 -6.66 -13.65 2.17
CA ALA A 162 -5.49 -13.42 1.31
C ALA A 162 -4.66 -14.71 1.13
N ASN A 163 -4.50 -15.50 2.19
CA ASN A 163 -3.76 -16.76 2.15
C ASN A 163 -4.46 -17.82 1.28
N ARG A 164 -5.79 -17.96 1.37
CA ARG A 164 -6.55 -18.89 0.53
C ARG A 164 -6.45 -18.54 -0.96
N HIS A 165 -6.48 -17.26 -1.28
CA HIS A 165 -6.49 -16.75 -2.66
C HIS A 165 -5.10 -16.42 -3.22
N HIS A 166 -4.02 -16.62 -2.46
CA HIS A 166 -2.67 -16.17 -2.80
C HIS A 166 -2.61 -14.66 -3.13
N ALA A 167 -3.46 -13.88 -2.47
CA ALA A 167 -3.64 -12.46 -2.76
C ALA A 167 -2.53 -11.60 -2.15
N ALA A 168 -2.33 -10.43 -2.73
CA ALA A 168 -1.38 -9.43 -2.23
C ALA A 168 -2.06 -8.50 -1.22
N LEU A 169 -1.38 -8.23 -0.11
CA LEU A 169 -1.79 -7.23 0.88
C LEU A 169 -0.77 -6.11 0.88
N PHE A 170 -1.19 -4.95 0.41
CA PHE A 170 -0.39 -3.74 0.41
C PHE A 170 -0.60 -2.99 1.73
N ILE A 171 0.39 -3.04 2.61
CA ILE A 171 0.39 -2.35 3.90
C ILE A 171 0.96 -0.95 3.69
N HIS A 172 0.05 0.00 3.54
CA HIS A 172 0.35 1.42 3.39
C HIS A 172 0.35 2.10 4.76
N HIS A 173 1.20 3.10 4.98
CA HIS A 173 1.14 3.86 6.22
C HIS A 173 -0.27 4.45 6.43
N GLY A 174 -0.72 4.54 7.65
CA GLY A 174 -2.01 5.15 7.95
C GLY A 174 -2.69 4.56 9.19
N PRO A 175 -3.67 5.30 9.76
CA PRO A 175 -4.38 4.93 10.96
C PRO A 175 -5.45 3.87 10.70
N ARG A 176 -5.76 3.10 11.72
CA ARG A 176 -6.99 2.29 11.80
C ARG A 176 -8.19 3.21 12.08
N PRO A 177 -9.42 2.75 11.79
CA PRO A 177 -10.60 3.37 12.35
C PRO A 177 -10.48 3.50 13.87
N GLY A 178 -10.70 4.71 14.40
CA GLY A 178 -10.60 4.99 15.83
C GLY A 178 -9.22 5.47 16.32
N ASP A 179 -8.13 5.26 15.59
CA ASP A 179 -6.83 5.81 15.95
C ASP A 179 -6.82 7.34 15.89
N ALA A 180 -6.04 7.98 16.76
CA ALA A 180 -5.74 9.39 16.63
C ALA A 180 -4.90 9.64 15.38
N TYR A 181 -5.31 10.60 14.57
CA TYR A 181 -4.52 11.04 13.43
C TYR A 181 -3.89 12.39 13.78
N PRO A 182 -2.57 12.51 13.82
CA PRO A 182 -1.94 13.79 14.11
C PRO A 182 -2.31 14.80 13.02
N LYS A 183 -3.09 15.81 13.36
CA LYS A 183 -3.26 16.97 12.49
C LYS A 183 -1.96 17.73 12.50
N VAL A 184 -1.29 17.78 11.36
CA VAL A 184 -0.19 18.71 11.15
C VAL A 184 -0.80 20.10 10.96
N SER A 185 -0.92 20.86 12.05
CA SER A 185 -1.38 22.23 11.97
C SER A 185 -0.21 23.15 11.66
N GLY A 186 -0.15 23.60 10.41
CA GLY A 186 0.84 24.55 9.98
C GLY A 186 2.26 23.98 9.79
N ASP A 187 3.19 24.85 9.35
CA ASP A 187 4.60 24.50 9.13
C ASP A 187 5.51 24.96 10.28
N THR A 188 4.94 25.09 11.48
CA THR A 188 5.69 25.47 12.67
C THR A 188 6.56 24.31 13.14
N ASP A 189 7.81 24.60 13.51
CA ASP A 189 8.76 23.64 14.07
C ASP A 189 9.01 22.40 13.17
N ASN A 190 8.99 22.61 11.86
CA ASN A 190 9.18 21.54 10.86
C ASN A 190 8.23 20.34 11.01
N ALA A 191 7.01 20.58 11.50
CA ALA A 191 6.04 19.53 11.78
C ALA A 191 5.78 18.61 10.56
N ARG A 192 5.72 19.15 9.34
CA ARG A 192 5.55 18.36 8.11
C ARG A 192 6.70 17.36 7.91
N ARG A 193 7.95 17.77 8.11
CA ARG A 193 9.12 16.88 7.95
C ARG A 193 9.16 15.84 9.05
N ARG A 194 8.81 16.22 10.27
CA ARG A 194 8.75 15.29 11.40
C ARG A 194 7.66 14.25 11.19
N ASN A 195 6.40 14.68 11.06
CA ASN A 195 5.25 13.77 10.97
C ASN A 195 5.15 13.08 9.61
N GLY A 196 5.33 13.82 8.51
CA GLY A 196 5.20 13.29 7.15
C GLY A 196 6.39 12.46 6.68
N THR A 197 7.47 12.37 7.46
CA THR A 197 8.65 11.56 7.12
C THR A 197 9.06 10.68 8.29
N LEU A 198 9.55 11.26 9.39
CA LEU A 198 10.18 10.47 10.46
C LEU A 198 9.17 9.59 11.20
N ASP A 199 8.02 10.14 11.61
CA ASP A 199 7.01 9.38 12.36
C ASP A 199 6.37 8.29 11.47
N MET A 200 6.14 8.60 10.20
CA MET A 200 5.66 7.63 9.23
C MET A 200 6.64 6.46 9.07
N GLN A 201 7.93 6.75 8.90
CA GLN A 201 8.97 5.73 8.75
C GLN A 201 9.14 4.90 10.04
N ALA A 202 9.04 5.52 11.21
CA ALA A 202 9.08 4.81 12.50
C ALA A 202 7.89 3.84 12.63
N SER A 203 6.68 4.25 12.21
CA SER A 203 5.51 3.37 12.19
C SER A 203 5.72 2.17 11.28
N LEU A 204 6.21 2.37 10.05
CA LEU A 204 6.49 1.27 9.11
C LEU A 204 7.60 0.36 9.63
N SER A 205 8.61 0.90 10.32
CA SER A 205 9.63 0.07 10.99
C SER A 205 9.01 -0.86 12.03
N SER A 206 8.04 -0.38 12.81
CA SER A 206 7.30 -1.21 13.78
C SER A 206 6.48 -2.29 13.08
N VAL A 207 5.86 -1.99 11.94
CA VAL A 207 5.18 -2.99 11.09
C VAL A 207 6.15 -4.10 10.67
N MET A 208 7.33 -3.74 10.19
CA MET A 208 8.36 -4.71 9.78
C MET A 208 8.80 -5.59 10.95
N VAL A 209 9.01 -5.03 12.14
CA VAL A 209 9.34 -5.80 13.35
C VAL A 209 8.23 -6.82 13.64
N THR A 210 6.97 -6.39 13.63
CA THR A 210 5.83 -7.27 13.90
C THR A 210 5.74 -8.41 12.89
N LEU A 211 5.90 -8.13 11.60
CA LEU A 211 5.68 -9.13 10.56
C LEU A 211 6.90 -10.03 10.30
N CYS A 212 8.12 -9.52 10.50
CA CYS A 212 9.34 -10.24 10.16
C CYS A 212 10.06 -10.84 11.37
N LEU A 213 9.94 -10.22 12.56
CA LEU A 213 10.63 -10.69 13.77
C LEU A 213 9.71 -11.45 14.73
N THR A 214 8.48 -11.78 14.31
CA THR A 214 7.59 -12.72 15.01
C THR A 214 7.25 -13.89 14.10
N ASP A 215 6.46 -14.84 14.61
CA ASP A 215 5.94 -15.98 13.83
C ASP A 215 4.57 -15.68 13.17
N TYR A 216 4.10 -14.42 13.21
CA TYR A 216 2.76 -14.04 12.77
C TYR A 216 2.43 -14.52 11.36
N LEU A 217 3.36 -14.32 10.41
CA LEU A 217 3.18 -14.72 9.01
C LEU A 217 3.36 -16.23 8.75
N ALA A 218 3.77 -17.02 9.73
CA ALA A 218 3.96 -18.46 9.57
C ALA A 218 2.67 -19.20 9.20
N SER A 219 1.52 -18.70 9.70
CA SER A 219 0.18 -19.23 9.37
C SER A 219 -0.32 -18.85 7.98
N TYR A 220 0.35 -17.92 7.29
CA TYR A 220 -0.11 -17.37 6.00
C TYR A 220 0.92 -17.55 4.88
N PRO A 221 1.31 -18.79 4.54
CA PRO A 221 2.40 -19.07 3.60
C PRO A 221 2.14 -18.60 2.18
N ASN A 222 0.91 -18.37 1.81
CA ASN A 222 0.51 -18.01 0.45
C ASN A 222 0.15 -16.52 0.30
N ALA A 223 -0.17 -15.81 1.38
CA ALA A 223 -0.40 -14.38 1.34
C ALA A 223 0.90 -13.66 0.93
N MET A 224 0.79 -12.72 0.00
CA MET A 224 1.91 -11.88 -0.42
C MET A 224 1.80 -10.54 0.28
N ILE A 225 2.82 -10.19 1.06
CA ILE A 225 2.83 -8.96 1.83
C ILE A 225 3.75 -7.96 1.13
N GLN A 226 3.23 -6.78 0.81
CA GLN A 226 4.00 -5.63 0.34
C GLN A 226 3.89 -4.53 1.39
N ILE A 227 5.02 -3.95 1.79
CA ILE A 227 5.07 -2.86 2.76
C ILE A 227 5.62 -1.60 2.09
N HIS A 228 4.96 -0.50 2.36
CA HIS A 228 5.27 0.83 1.88
C HIS A 228 6.70 1.28 2.28
N ASN A 229 7.35 2.07 1.40
CA ASN A 229 8.56 2.83 1.69
C ASN A 229 9.70 2.04 2.36
N LEU A 230 10.21 1.01 1.67
CA LEU A 230 11.31 0.13 2.11
C LEU A 230 11.11 -0.45 3.53
N GLY A 231 9.87 -0.53 4.02
CA GLY A 231 9.58 -0.97 5.37
C GLY A 231 10.11 -0.01 6.46
N GLY A 232 10.10 1.29 6.16
CA GLY A 232 10.52 2.33 7.08
C GLY A 232 12.04 2.52 7.18
N ASN A 233 12.53 2.73 8.41
CA ASN A 233 13.95 2.99 8.68
C ASN A 233 14.78 1.69 8.87
N ILE A 234 14.18 0.52 8.73
CA ILE A 234 14.85 -0.77 8.99
C ILE A 234 16.22 -0.89 8.28
N PRO A 235 16.37 -0.52 7.00
CA PRO A 235 17.69 -0.62 6.34
C PRO A 235 18.80 0.18 7.01
N TYR A 236 18.47 1.23 7.76
CA TYR A 236 19.43 2.05 8.48
C TYR A 236 19.63 1.62 9.95
N GLU A 237 18.64 0.94 10.54
CA GLU A 237 18.64 0.58 11.95
C GLU A 237 19.06 -0.87 12.21
N VAL A 238 19.12 -1.69 11.19
CA VAL A 238 19.27 -3.15 11.34
C VAL A 238 20.58 -3.55 12.04
N GLU A 239 21.71 -2.88 11.74
CA GLU A 239 22.98 -3.18 12.43
C GLU A 239 22.92 -2.87 13.93
N ARG A 240 22.19 -1.81 14.30
CA ARG A 240 21.94 -1.51 15.70
C ARG A 240 21.04 -2.55 16.35
N MET A 241 20.05 -3.07 15.61
CA MET A 241 19.18 -4.16 16.09
C MET A 241 19.98 -5.44 16.28
N ASP A 242 20.88 -5.78 15.37
CA ASP A 242 21.79 -6.94 15.49
C ASP A 242 22.71 -6.80 16.70
N HIS A 243 23.30 -5.62 16.90
CA HIS A 243 24.13 -5.33 18.07
C HIS A 243 23.36 -5.53 19.39
N ARG A 244 22.09 -5.07 19.45
CA ARG A 244 21.23 -5.29 20.64
C ARG A 244 20.89 -6.76 20.82
N CYS A 245 20.59 -7.48 19.75
CA CYS A 245 20.33 -8.92 19.81
C CYS A 245 21.53 -9.68 20.41
N LEU A 246 22.74 -9.38 19.95
CA LEU A 246 23.97 -10.01 20.50
C LEU A 246 24.20 -9.72 21.98
N LEU A 247 23.76 -8.56 22.46
CA LEU A 247 23.87 -8.20 23.89
C LEU A 247 22.77 -8.82 24.75
N ASP A 248 21.53 -8.71 24.30
CA ASP A 248 20.36 -8.98 25.12
C ASP A 248 19.86 -10.43 24.98
N THR A 249 19.99 -11.00 23.77
CA THR A 249 19.51 -12.33 23.39
C THR A 249 20.49 -13.06 22.47
N PRO A 250 21.74 -13.32 22.91
CA PRO A 250 22.85 -13.79 22.05
C PRO A 250 22.63 -15.16 21.39
N ASN A 251 21.59 -15.89 21.80
CA ASN A 251 21.24 -17.19 21.24
C ASN A 251 20.11 -17.10 20.20
N GLU A 252 19.56 -15.93 19.95
CA GLU A 252 18.53 -15.73 18.94
C GLU A 252 19.14 -15.45 17.56
N GLU A 253 18.38 -15.74 16.51
CA GLU A 253 18.76 -15.38 15.15
C GLU A 253 18.76 -13.87 15.00
N LEU A 254 19.81 -13.33 14.37
CA LEU A 254 19.97 -11.89 14.14
C LEU A 254 18.80 -11.30 13.36
N PRO A 255 18.30 -10.11 13.74
CA PRO A 255 17.28 -9.36 13.01
C PRO A 255 17.57 -9.24 11.51
N SER A 256 18.79 -8.91 11.10
CA SER A 256 19.20 -8.82 9.69
C SER A 256 18.94 -10.12 8.93
N SER A 257 19.29 -11.27 9.51
CA SER A 257 19.01 -12.58 8.91
C SER A 257 17.51 -12.85 8.78
N ARG A 258 16.74 -12.51 9.79
CA ARG A 258 15.27 -12.68 9.79
C ARG A 258 14.60 -11.81 8.75
N PHE A 259 14.99 -10.53 8.62
CA PHE A 259 14.48 -9.64 7.56
C PHE A 259 14.80 -10.18 6.17
N ARG A 260 16.03 -10.69 5.94
CA ARG A 260 16.43 -11.26 4.66
C ARG A 260 15.63 -12.52 4.29
N LYS A 261 15.28 -13.35 5.25
CA LYS A 261 14.48 -14.58 5.06
C LYS A 261 12.99 -14.33 4.99
N ALA A 262 12.51 -13.18 5.46
CA ALA A 262 11.09 -12.86 5.50
C ALA A 262 10.48 -12.84 4.09
N ARG A 263 9.26 -13.37 3.98
CA ARG A 263 8.50 -13.40 2.72
C ARG A 263 7.68 -12.12 2.57
N VAL A 264 8.35 -10.99 2.72
CA VAL A 264 7.77 -9.65 2.62
C VAL A 264 8.46 -8.93 1.48
N TYR A 265 7.68 -8.26 0.67
CA TYR A 265 8.17 -7.29 -0.31
C TYR A 265 8.09 -5.89 0.27
N VAL A 266 8.97 -5.02 -0.16
CA VAL A 266 8.93 -3.59 0.17
C VAL A 266 8.96 -2.78 -1.13
N ASP A 267 8.23 -1.67 -1.20
CA ASP A 267 8.36 -0.79 -2.36
C ASP A 267 9.43 0.30 -2.12
N CYS A 268 10.04 0.77 -3.21
CA CYS A 268 11.10 1.79 -3.15
C CYS A 268 10.58 3.21 -3.36
N ASN A 269 9.27 3.43 -3.22
CA ASN A 269 8.68 4.75 -3.37
C ASN A 269 9.37 5.80 -2.46
N SER A 270 9.51 7.01 -2.95
CA SER A 270 10.03 8.19 -2.25
C SER A 270 11.50 8.13 -1.79
N PHE A 271 12.21 7.01 -1.96
CA PHE A 271 13.60 6.88 -1.52
C PHE A 271 14.61 7.21 -2.62
N GLY A 272 15.79 7.69 -2.20
CA GLY A 272 16.95 7.94 -3.07
C GLY A 272 17.88 6.74 -3.19
N ALA A 273 18.90 6.87 -4.02
CA ALA A 273 19.84 5.78 -4.36
C ALA A 273 20.47 5.08 -3.15
N ARG A 274 20.90 5.85 -2.13
CA ARG A 274 21.55 5.28 -0.93
C ARG A 274 20.60 4.40 -0.10
N ALA A 275 19.34 4.78 -0.02
CA ALA A 275 18.34 4.00 0.68
C ALA A 275 18.05 2.68 -0.06
N ILE A 276 17.97 2.74 -1.40
CA ILE A 276 17.80 1.56 -2.25
C ILE A 276 18.99 0.62 -2.10
N GLU A 277 20.24 1.14 -2.13
CA GLU A 277 21.45 0.34 -1.89
C GLU A 277 21.41 -0.38 -0.53
N ALA A 278 21.02 0.32 0.54
CA ALA A 278 20.86 -0.26 1.87
C ALA A 278 19.74 -1.31 1.90
N GLY A 279 18.60 -1.04 1.26
CA GLY A 279 17.50 -1.98 1.13
C GLY A 279 17.90 -3.25 0.38
N VAL A 280 18.61 -3.12 -0.75
CA VAL A 280 19.14 -4.27 -1.50
C VAL A 280 20.14 -5.08 -0.68
N SER A 281 21.02 -4.41 0.07
CA SER A 281 21.98 -5.09 0.96
C SER A 281 21.28 -5.90 2.05
N LEU A 282 20.19 -5.40 2.61
CA LEU A 282 19.46 -6.07 3.70
C LEU A 282 18.50 -7.13 3.18
N TYR A 283 17.56 -6.73 2.31
CA TYR A 283 16.45 -7.59 1.89
C TYR A 283 16.80 -8.47 0.68
N GLY A 284 17.80 -8.05 -0.13
CA GLY A 284 18.04 -8.55 -1.48
C GLY A 284 17.14 -7.85 -2.52
N ALA A 285 17.62 -7.76 -3.75
CA ALA A 285 16.88 -7.16 -4.85
C ALA A 285 15.56 -7.90 -5.13
N ASP A 286 15.50 -9.20 -4.86
CA ASP A 286 14.32 -10.07 -5.02
C ASP A 286 13.15 -9.77 -4.07
N ARG A 287 13.32 -8.83 -3.15
CA ARG A 287 12.29 -8.39 -2.17
C ARG A 287 11.86 -6.94 -2.35
N ILE A 288 12.38 -6.24 -3.32
CA ILE A 288 12.05 -4.83 -3.57
C ILE A 288 11.23 -4.73 -4.85
N VAL A 289 10.11 -4.01 -4.80
CA VAL A 289 9.28 -3.69 -5.96
C VAL A 289 9.31 -2.19 -6.24
N CYS A 290 9.00 -1.81 -7.47
CA CYS A 290 8.92 -0.41 -7.85
C CYS A 290 7.62 0.22 -7.34
N GLY A 291 7.67 1.49 -6.93
CA GLY A 291 6.53 2.30 -6.54
C GLY A 291 6.76 3.77 -6.91
N THR A 292 5.68 4.49 -7.28
CA THR A 292 5.77 5.90 -7.70
C THR A 292 4.80 6.82 -6.98
N ASP A 293 3.94 6.29 -6.12
CA ASP A 293 2.83 7.02 -5.51
C ASP A 293 1.80 7.56 -6.55
N GLY A 294 1.85 7.03 -7.77
CA GLY A 294 0.97 7.40 -8.87
C GLY A 294 1.20 8.81 -9.42
N THR A 295 2.33 9.45 -9.15
CA THR A 295 2.64 10.82 -9.58
C THR A 295 3.75 10.86 -10.62
N GLU A 296 3.77 11.92 -11.45
CA GLU A 296 4.84 12.17 -12.42
C GLU A 296 6.18 12.36 -11.71
N PHE A 297 6.19 13.20 -10.68
CA PHE A 297 7.36 13.42 -9.83
C PHE A 297 7.86 12.12 -9.18
N GLY A 298 6.97 11.29 -8.65
CA GLY A 298 7.33 10.02 -8.01
C GLY A 298 7.98 9.04 -9.00
N CYS A 299 7.49 8.98 -10.23
CA CYS A 299 8.08 8.15 -11.27
C CYS A 299 9.50 8.62 -11.63
N ASP A 300 9.67 9.91 -11.89
CA ASP A 300 10.98 10.51 -12.23
C ASP A 300 11.98 10.31 -11.08
N TRP A 301 11.52 10.53 -9.85
CA TRP A 301 12.34 10.33 -8.65
C TRP A 301 12.78 8.87 -8.50
N THR A 302 11.87 7.93 -8.59
CA THR A 302 12.16 6.49 -8.43
C THR A 302 13.10 5.98 -9.54
N ARG A 303 12.86 6.38 -10.78
CA ARG A 303 13.75 6.03 -11.91
C ARG A 303 15.16 6.58 -11.71
N LYS A 304 15.26 7.86 -11.33
CA LYS A 304 16.55 8.49 -11.05
C LYS A 304 17.25 7.78 -9.89
N ALA A 305 16.55 7.49 -8.81
CA ALA A 305 17.12 6.83 -7.64
C ALA A 305 17.67 5.44 -7.99
N LEU A 306 16.93 4.66 -8.78
CA LEU A 306 17.37 3.35 -9.26
C LEU A 306 18.55 3.45 -10.25
N ALA A 307 18.58 4.49 -11.10
CA ALA A 307 19.70 4.71 -12.03
C ALA A 307 20.99 5.10 -11.30
N ASP A 308 20.87 5.94 -10.27
CA ASP A 308 22.01 6.43 -9.47
C ASP A 308 22.50 5.39 -8.44
N ALA A 309 21.69 4.39 -8.09
CA ALA A 309 22.04 3.37 -7.10
C ALA A 309 23.14 2.43 -7.62
N ARG A 310 24.12 2.12 -6.77
CA ARG A 310 25.22 1.19 -7.04
C ARG A 310 24.76 -0.28 -6.89
N ILE A 311 23.80 -0.65 -7.69
CA ILE A 311 23.27 -2.02 -7.81
C ILE A 311 23.47 -2.51 -9.24
N GLY A 312 23.63 -3.82 -9.43
CA GLY A 312 23.80 -4.40 -10.76
C GLY A 312 22.56 -4.21 -11.64
N ASP A 313 22.72 -4.29 -12.95
CA ASP A 313 21.61 -4.14 -13.91
C ASP A 313 20.52 -5.20 -13.73
N GLU A 314 20.90 -6.42 -13.39
CA GLU A 314 19.97 -7.52 -13.07
C GLU A 314 19.10 -7.16 -11.85
N ALA A 315 19.71 -6.64 -10.78
CA ALA A 315 18.98 -6.20 -9.58
C ALA A 315 18.04 -5.04 -9.91
N ARG A 316 18.47 -4.10 -10.75
CA ARG A 316 17.65 -2.97 -11.19
C ARG A 316 16.44 -3.43 -12.00
N GLU A 317 16.63 -4.33 -12.95
CA GLU A 317 15.52 -4.90 -13.75
C GLU A 317 14.57 -5.70 -12.88
N GLN A 318 15.09 -6.45 -11.93
CA GLN A 318 14.31 -7.21 -10.99
C GLN A 318 13.39 -6.31 -10.14
N ILE A 319 13.90 -5.16 -9.67
CA ILE A 319 13.12 -4.17 -8.91
C ILE A 319 12.10 -3.46 -9.80
N LEU A 320 12.50 -3.06 -11.02
CA LEU A 320 11.63 -2.33 -11.93
C LEU A 320 10.48 -3.15 -12.48
N HIS A 321 10.67 -4.47 -12.65
CA HIS A 321 9.71 -5.31 -13.36
C HIS A 321 9.59 -6.72 -12.78
N GLY A 322 10.69 -7.45 -12.64
CA GLY A 322 10.68 -8.90 -12.43
C GLY A 322 9.91 -9.36 -11.19
N ASN A 323 10.11 -8.68 -10.05
CA ASN A 323 9.44 -9.03 -8.78
C ASN A 323 7.94 -8.79 -8.85
N ALA A 324 7.53 -7.64 -9.37
CA ALA A 324 6.11 -7.30 -9.53
C ALA A 324 5.40 -8.27 -10.49
N ALA A 325 6.03 -8.59 -11.63
CA ALA A 325 5.49 -9.58 -12.58
C ALA A 325 5.32 -10.96 -11.93
N ALA A 326 6.29 -11.42 -11.13
CA ALA A 326 6.21 -12.68 -10.41
C ALA A 326 5.09 -12.68 -9.34
N MET A 327 4.91 -11.57 -8.60
CA MET A 327 3.82 -11.42 -7.64
C MET A 327 2.45 -11.50 -8.33
N LEU A 328 2.25 -10.73 -9.39
CA LEU A 328 0.98 -10.66 -10.13
C LEU A 328 0.63 -12.00 -10.81
N ALA A 329 1.63 -12.71 -11.34
CA ALA A 329 1.44 -14.03 -11.94
C ALA A 329 0.95 -15.07 -10.94
N ARG A 330 1.38 -15.01 -9.67
CA ARG A 330 0.93 -15.94 -8.61
C ARG A 330 -0.55 -15.75 -8.30
N VAL A 331 -1.02 -14.52 -8.16
CA VAL A 331 -2.47 -14.21 -7.95
C VAL A 331 -3.29 -14.73 -9.13
N GLY A 332 -2.92 -14.38 -10.35
CA GLY A 332 -3.64 -14.79 -11.56
C GLY A 332 -3.71 -16.31 -11.75
N THR A 333 -2.72 -17.07 -11.27
CA THR A 333 -2.72 -18.55 -11.34
C THR A 333 -3.69 -19.14 -10.32
N ALA A 334 -3.77 -18.57 -9.11
CA ALA A 334 -4.70 -19.03 -8.07
C ALA A 334 -6.16 -18.76 -8.47
N ALA A 335 -6.45 -17.57 -9.00
CA ALA A 335 -7.79 -17.22 -9.49
C ALA A 335 -8.28 -18.18 -10.60
N ARG A 336 -7.42 -18.52 -11.56
CA ARG A 336 -7.75 -19.51 -12.62
C ARG A 336 -8.01 -20.90 -12.08
N ARG A 337 -7.27 -21.34 -11.05
CA ARG A 337 -7.50 -22.66 -10.41
C ARG A 337 -8.82 -22.71 -9.65
N ALA A 338 -9.18 -21.64 -8.95
CA ALA A 338 -10.46 -21.53 -8.24
C ALA A 338 -11.65 -21.58 -9.21
N HIS A 339 -11.57 -20.91 -10.37
CA HIS A 339 -12.60 -20.95 -11.41
C HIS A 339 -12.70 -22.32 -12.12
N ALA A 340 -11.63 -23.09 -12.20
CA ALA A 340 -11.64 -24.42 -12.80
C ALA A 340 -12.15 -25.51 -11.84
N ALA A 341 -12.22 -25.20 -10.54
CA ALA A 341 -12.68 -26.12 -9.50
C ALA A 341 -14.14 -25.87 -9.05
N ALA A 342 -14.76 -24.78 -9.49
CA ALA A 342 -16.15 -24.41 -9.25
C ALA A 342 -17.04 -24.79 -10.44
#